data_8865cb64c766b6418d879a33501ef7b4
#
_entry.id   8865cb64c766b6418d879a33501ef7b4
#
_cell.length_a   1.000
_cell.length_b   1.000
_cell.length_c   1.000
_cell.angle_alpha   90.00
_cell.angle_beta   90.00
_cell.angle_gamma   90.00
#
_symmetry.space_group_name_H-M   'P 1'
#
loop_
_entity.id
_entity.type
_entity.pdbx_description
1 polymer ?
#
loop_
_entity_poly.entity_id
_entity_poly.type
_entity_poly.pdbx_seq_one_letter_code
_entity_poly.pdbx_strand_id
1 'polypeptide(L)'
;MYFVVKETVEDKKQYEVFENIVSSVQVEDDSSDYTDDKLKRYIELNTENSDFVGWIKIDGTHINYPVMKSSTPDYYLHRNFNKEYSYYGTPYLSDKSDTMKPTDNIVIYGHNMRDNTMFGDLSKYKSKEFFEKHRYIYFDTLVAVSYTHLRAHETELHL
;
A
#
# COMPACT_ATOMS: atom_id res chain seq x y z
N MET A 1 -21.32 -8.03 -23.40
CA MET A 1 -21.56 -6.60 -23.14
C MET A 1 -21.74 -6.28 -21.63
N TYR A 2 -22.25 -7.18 -20.82
CA TYR A 2 -22.42 -6.97 -19.36
C TYR A 2 -21.12 -6.99 -18.56
N PHE A 3 -20.09 -7.66 -19.03
CA PHE A 3 -18.80 -7.82 -18.32
C PHE A 3 -18.01 -6.50 -18.23
N VAL A 4 -17.99 -5.72 -19.31
CA VAL A 4 -17.22 -4.45 -19.38
C VAL A 4 -17.82 -3.38 -18.48
N VAL A 5 -19.15 -3.33 -18.35
CA VAL A 5 -19.85 -2.33 -17.51
C VAL A 5 -19.66 -2.65 -16.01
N LYS A 6 -19.60 -3.92 -15.65
CA LYS A 6 -19.41 -4.33 -14.26
C LYS A 6 -17.98 -4.04 -13.78
N GLU A 7 -16.99 -4.29 -14.61
CA GLU A 7 -15.60 -3.96 -14.35
C GLU A 7 -15.41 -2.44 -14.10
N THR A 8 -15.98 -1.61 -14.96
CA THR A 8 -15.85 -0.14 -14.86
C THR A 8 -16.52 0.45 -13.61
N VAL A 9 -17.59 -0.14 -13.12
CA VAL A 9 -18.29 0.30 -11.88
C VAL A 9 -17.49 -0.14 -10.65
N GLU A 10 -16.94 -1.34 -10.68
CA GLU A 10 -16.10 -1.87 -9.60
C GLU A 10 -14.77 -1.11 -9.50
N ASP A 11 -14.18 -0.75 -10.65
CA ASP A 11 -12.99 0.10 -10.75
C ASP A 11 -13.23 1.47 -10.10
N LYS A 12 -14.34 2.13 -10.43
CA LYS A 12 -14.69 3.43 -9.85
C LYS A 12 -14.88 3.33 -8.33
N LYS A 13 -15.59 2.32 -7.86
CA LYS A 13 -15.82 2.11 -6.42
C LYS A 13 -14.49 1.88 -5.68
N GLN A 14 -13.58 1.13 -6.27
CA GLN A 14 -12.25 0.90 -5.71
C GLN A 14 -11.44 2.20 -5.64
N TYR A 15 -11.44 2.98 -6.71
CA TYR A 15 -10.79 4.29 -6.73
C TYR A 15 -11.38 5.23 -5.68
N GLU A 16 -12.70 5.32 -5.57
CA GLU A 16 -13.36 6.15 -4.55
C GLU A 16 -12.95 5.76 -3.14
N VAL A 17 -12.86 4.46 -2.83
CA VAL A 17 -12.41 4.00 -1.51
C VAL A 17 -10.97 4.42 -1.25
N PHE A 18 -10.05 4.22 -2.19
CA PHE A 18 -8.67 4.62 -2.01
C PHE A 18 -8.48 6.14 -2.00
N GLU A 19 -9.14 6.88 -2.89
CA GLU A 19 -9.12 8.35 -2.94
C GLU A 19 -9.57 8.95 -1.60
N ASN A 20 -10.66 8.44 -1.03
CA ASN A 20 -11.16 8.89 0.26
C ASN A 20 -10.15 8.61 1.39
N ILE A 21 -9.52 7.44 1.39
CA ILE A 21 -8.51 7.09 2.39
C ILE A 21 -7.24 7.93 2.17
N VAL A 22 -6.75 8.03 0.93
CA VAL A 22 -5.56 8.82 0.57
C VAL A 22 -5.75 10.29 0.94
N SER A 23 -6.88 10.90 0.55
CA SER A 23 -7.16 12.30 0.88
C SER A 23 -7.22 12.55 2.39
N SER A 24 -7.65 11.56 3.15
CA SER A 24 -7.69 11.64 4.60
C SER A 24 -6.31 11.55 5.28
N VAL A 25 -5.33 10.96 4.59
CA VAL A 25 -3.94 10.79 5.08
C VAL A 25 -3.02 11.91 4.60
N GLN A 26 -3.37 12.60 3.51
CA GLN A 26 -2.61 13.75 3.00
C GLN A 26 -2.84 14.97 3.90
N VAL A 27 -2.04 15.09 4.96
CA VAL A 27 -1.88 16.34 5.71
C VAL A 27 -0.80 17.16 5.01
N GLU A 28 -1.05 18.44 4.78
CA GLU A 28 -0.10 19.34 4.11
C GLU A 28 1.25 19.42 4.84
N ASP A 29 2.32 19.36 4.09
CA ASP A 29 3.71 19.09 4.46
C ASP A 29 4.42 20.37 4.95
N ASP A 30 4.10 20.92 6.16
CA ASP A 30 4.87 22.05 6.67
C ASP A 30 4.98 22.23 8.20
N SER A 31 5.04 21.18 9.04
CA SER A 31 5.38 21.38 10.45
C SER A 31 5.86 20.14 11.19
N SER A 32 6.53 20.34 12.34
CA SER A 32 6.88 19.31 13.32
C SER A 32 5.68 18.57 13.93
N ASP A 33 4.47 19.02 13.63
CA ASP A 33 3.17 18.43 14.01
C ASP A 33 2.71 17.32 13.04
N TYR A 34 3.38 17.22 11.89
CA TYR A 34 3.06 16.26 10.80
C TYR A 34 3.07 14.79 11.23
N THR A 35 3.99 14.42 12.10
CA THR A 35 4.10 13.03 12.59
C THR A 35 2.95 12.64 13.51
N ASP A 36 2.48 13.58 14.35
CA ASP A 36 1.38 13.33 15.30
C ASP A 36 0.03 13.22 14.59
N ASP A 37 -0.25 14.08 13.61
CA ASP A 37 -1.49 14.04 12.84
C ASP A 37 -1.57 12.81 11.93
N LYS A 38 -0.45 12.44 11.31
CA LYS A 38 -0.36 11.22 10.51
C LYS A 38 -0.57 9.96 11.37
N LEU A 39 0.04 9.91 12.54
CA LEU A 39 -0.15 8.81 13.48
C LEU A 39 -1.59 8.71 13.97
N LYS A 40 -2.22 9.84 14.32
CA LYS A 40 -3.65 9.87 14.67
C LYS A 40 -4.50 9.28 13.55
N ARG A 41 -4.24 9.68 12.31
CA ARG A 41 -4.98 9.17 11.16
C ARG A 41 -4.80 7.68 10.95
N TYR A 42 -3.60 7.14 11.16
CA TYR A 42 -3.36 5.70 11.10
C TYR A 42 -4.07 4.94 12.22
N ILE A 43 -4.16 5.53 13.42
CA ILE A 43 -4.94 4.97 14.53
C ILE A 43 -6.43 4.93 14.20
N GLU A 44 -6.98 5.99 13.57
CA GLU A 44 -8.35 6.01 13.10
C GLU A 44 -8.61 4.92 12.06
N LEU A 45 -7.75 4.78 11.03
CA LEU A 45 -7.86 3.71 10.04
C LEU A 45 -7.80 2.32 10.67
N ASN A 46 -6.94 2.11 11.68
CA ASN A 46 -6.90 0.85 12.42
C ASN A 46 -8.16 0.62 13.27
N THR A 47 -8.79 1.70 13.75
CA THR A 47 -10.07 1.61 14.45
C THR A 47 -11.21 1.24 13.50
N GLU A 48 -11.19 1.76 12.26
CA GLU A 48 -12.16 1.41 11.22
C GLU A 48 -11.98 -0.03 10.73
N ASN A 49 -10.72 -0.45 10.55
CA ASN A 49 -10.37 -1.82 10.19
C ASN A 49 -9.10 -2.27 10.93
N SER A 50 -9.26 -3.14 11.92
CA SER A 50 -8.17 -3.65 12.76
C SER A 50 -7.09 -4.45 12.01
N ASP A 51 -7.34 -4.82 10.75
CA ASP A 51 -6.36 -5.47 9.88
C ASP A 51 -5.39 -4.45 9.23
N PHE A 52 -5.64 -3.14 9.38
CA PHE A 52 -4.72 -2.10 8.91
C PHE A 52 -3.44 -2.11 9.76
N VAL A 53 -2.30 -2.23 9.10
CA VAL A 53 -0.99 -2.31 9.78
C VAL A 53 0.00 -1.24 9.34
N GLY A 54 -0.28 -0.52 8.27
CA GLY A 54 0.61 0.53 7.79
C GLY A 54 0.24 1.05 6.41
N TRP A 55 1.14 1.86 5.86
CA TRP A 55 0.97 2.55 4.59
C TRP A 55 2.22 2.46 3.73
N ILE A 56 2.07 2.06 2.46
CA ILE A 56 3.16 2.02 1.49
C ILE A 56 3.03 3.15 0.47
N LYS A 57 4.13 3.87 0.24
CA LYS A 57 4.21 4.92 -0.79
C LYS A 57 5.53 4.85 -1.54
N ILE A 58 5.47 5.04 -2.86
CA ILE A 58 6.64 5.15 -3.73
C ILE A 58 6.45 6.38 -4.62
N ASP A 59 7.31 7.38 -4.46
CA ASP A 59 7.23 8.59 -5.26
C ASP A 59 7.47 8.29 -6.75
N GLY A 60 6.76 9.02 -7.63
CA GLY A 60 6.81 8.81 -9.08
C GLY A 60 6.01 7.59 -9.56
N THR A 61 5.22 6.97 -8.70
CA THR A 61 4.33 5.85 -9.00
C THR A 61 2.91 6.10 -8.48
N HIS A 62 1.96 5.24 -8.88
CA HIS A 62 0.62 5.20 -8.28
C HIS A 62 0.59 4.48 -6.94
N ILE A 63 1.73 3.91 -6.46
CA ILE A 63 1.78 3.18 -5.21
C ILE A 63 1.68 4.15 -4.04
N ASN A 64 0.49 4.20 -3.45
CA ASN A 64 0.14 5.02 -2.30
C ASN A 64 -1.10 4.39 -1.64
N TYR A 65 -0.89 3.31 -0.86
CA TYR A 65 -1.95 2.41 -0.42
C TYR A 65 -1.83 2.00 1.04
N PRO A 66 -2.97 1.74 1.71
CA PRO A 66 -2.94 1.04 2.98
C PRO A 66 -2.38 -0.37 2.80
N VAL A 67 -1.74 -0.88 3.84
CA VAL A 67 -1.25 -2.26 3.91
C VAL A 67 -1.99 -2.97 5.04
N MET A 68 -2.53 -4.14 4.70
CA MET A 68 -3.39 -4.92 5.56
C MET A 68 -2.69 -6.18 6.06
N LYS A 69 -3.15 -6.73 7.19
CA LYS A 69 -2.76 -8.06 7.66
C LYS A 69 -3.97 -8.78 8.24
N SER A 70 -4.33 -9.91 7.66
CA SER A 70 -5.39 -10.78 8.15
C SER A 70 -4.81 -12.06 8.73
N SER A 71 -5.55 -12.70 9.64
CA SER A 71 -5.27 -14.07 10.10
C SER A 71 -5.55 -15.14 9.03
N THR A 72 -6.33 -14.78 7.99
CA THR A 72 -6.61 -15.65 6.86
C THR A 72 -5.63 -15.35 5.74
N PRO A 73 -4.84 -16.32 5.26
CA PRO A 73 -3.94 -16.13 4.12
C PRO A 73 -4.67 -15.56 2.90
N ASP A 74 -4.00 -14.67 2.19
CA ASP A 74 -4.49 -14.07 0.94
C ASP A 74 -5.89 -13.40 1.02
N TYR A 75 -6.36 -13.10 2.23
CA TYR A 75 -7.70 -12.51 2.43
C TYR A 75 -7.90 -11.23 1.63
N TYR A 76 -6.89 -10.35 1.61
CA TYR A 76 -6.93 -9.07 0.89
C TYR A 76 -6.53 -9.16 -0.58
N LEU A 77 -6.24 -10.35 -1.10
CA LEU A 77 -5.97 -10.53 -2.53
C LEU A 77 -7.17 -10.07 -3.39
N HIS A 78 -8.39 -10.28 -2.91
CA HIS A 78 -9.61 -9.87 -3.59
C HIS A 78 -10.59 -9.11 -2.67
N ARG A 79 -10.05 -8.27 -1.78
CA ARG A 79 -10.85 -7.43 -0.90
C ARG A 79 -10.25 -6.04 -0.77
N ASN A 80 -11.13 -5.03 -0.72
CA ASN A 80 -10.75 -3.67 -0.42
C ASN A 80 -10.57 -3.45 1.10
N PHE A 81 -10.25 -2.21 1.48
CA PHE A 81 -10.09 -1.80 2.88
C PHE A 81 -11.35 -2.10 3.72
N ASN A 82 -12.53 -1.96 3.14
CA ASN A 82 -13.81 -2.20 3.81
C ASN A 82 -14.23 -3.68 3.85
N LYS A 83 -13.31 -4.60 3.50
CA LYS A 83 -13.55 -6.06 3.43
C LYS A 83 -14.58 -6.48 2.37
N GLU A 84 -14.95 -5.59 1.47
CA GLU A 84 -15.80 -5.90 0.33
C GLU A 84 -14.97 -6.55 -0.79
N TYR A 85 -15.65 -7.32 -1.67
CA TYR A 85 -14.98 -7.89 -2.83
C TYR A 85 -14.42 -6.79 -3.74
N SER A 86 -13.18 -6.96 -4.16
CA SER A 86 -12.48 -6.09 -5.10
C SER A 86 -11.57 -6.91 -5.99
N TYR A 87 -11.65 -6.69 -7.31
CA TYR A 87 -10.76 -7.32 -8.27
C TYR A 87 -9.29 -6.90 -8.06
N TYR A 88 -9.06 -5.66 -7.62
CA TYR A 88 -7.73 -5.11 -7.37
C TYR A 88 -7.12 -5.57 -6.04
N GLY A 89 -7.95 -5.99 -5.10
CA GLY A 89 -7.52 -6.28 -3.73
C GLY A 89 -6.96 -5.05 -3.02
N THR A 90 -6.22 -5.28 -1.95
CA THR A 90 -5.46 -4.28 -1.20
C THR A 90 -4.09 -4.86 -0.87
N PRO A 91 -2.99 -4.12 -0.93
CA PRO A 91 -1.69 -4.61 -0.49
C PRO A 91 -1.74 -5.19 0.92
N TYR A 92 -1.10 -6.33 1.15
CA TYR A 92 -1.13 -7.02 2.44
C TYR A 92 0.19 -7.71 2.78
N LEU A 93 0.43 -7.85 4.08
CA LEU A 93 1.61 -8.54 4.58
C LEU A 93 1.51 -10.05 4.40
N SER A 94 2.65 -10.66 4.10
CA SER A 94 2.84 -12.11 4.21
C SER A 94 2.52 -12.58 5.64
N ASP A 95 2.04 -13.82 5.78
CA ASP A 95 1.78 -14.47 7.08
C ASP A 95 3.02 -14.49 7.97
N LYS A 96 4.21 -14.57 7.37
CA LYS A 96 5.51 -14.63 8.05
C LYS A 96 6.05 -13.26 8.45
N SER A 97 5.47 -12.17 7.96
CA SER A 97 5.89 -10.80 8.28
C SER A 97 5.09 -10.26 9.45
N ASP A 98 5.74 -9.54 10.36
CA ASP A 98 5.09 -8.89 11.49
C ASP A 98 5.63 -7.46 11.64
N THR A 99 4.74 -6.48 11.76
CA THR A 99 5.12 -5.08 12.02
C THR A 99 5.25 -4.78 13.50
N MET A 100 4.70 -5.64 14.36
CA MET A 100 4.74 -5.50 15.82
C MET A 100 5.97 -6.17 16.44
N LYS A 101 6.56 -7.13 15.74
CA LYS A 101 7.76 -7.84 16.16
C LYS A 101 8.86 -7.65 15.13
N PRO A 102 10.10 -7.42 15.55
CA PRO A 102 11.23 -7.36 14.62
C PRO A 102 11.31 -8.66 13.82
N THR A 103 11.16 -8.56 12.50
CA THR A 103 11.41 -9.64 11.55
C THR A 103 12.51 -9.19 10.60
N ASP A 104 13.38 -10.12 10.19
CA ASP A 104 14.49 -9.81 9.28
C ASP A 104 14.00 -9.29 7.92
N ASN A 105 12.80 -9.71 7.52
CA ASN A 105 12.18 -9.33 6.26
C ASN A 105 10.70 -9.00 6.42
N ILE A 106 10.26 -7.92 5.79
CA ILE A 106 8.86 -7.60 5.59
C ILE A 106 8.51 -7.84 4.13
N VAL A 107 7.56 -8.73 3.88
CA VAL A 107 7.09 -9.04 2.53
C VAL A 107 5.65 -8.54 2.39
N ILE A 108 5.43 -7.67 1.41
CA ILE A 108 4.13 -7.10 1.08
C ILE A 108 3.71 -7.64 -0.29
N TYR A 109 2.54 -8.24 -0.36
CA TYR A 109 1.91 -8.70 -1.59
C TYR A 109 0.92 -7.69 -2.14
N GLY A 110 0.75 -7.65 -3.44
CA GLY A 110 -0.26 -6.86 -4.13
C GLY A 110 -0.34 -7.26 -5.60
N HIS A 111 -1.48 -6.99 -6.24
CA HIS A 111 -1.65 -7.29 -7.66
C HIS A 111 -0.72 -6.46 -8.53
N ASN A 112 -0.19 -7.08 -9.58
CA ASN A 112 0.51 -6.42 -10.66
C ASN A 112 -0.48 -6.14 -11.81
N MET A 113 -1.11 -4.96 -11.78
CA MET A 113 -2.15 -4.61 -12.73
C MET A 113 -1.58 -4.03 -14.03
N ARG A 114 -2.25 -4.33 -15.16
CA ARG A 114 -1.80 -3.84 -16.48
C ARG A 114 -2.01 -2.33 -16.68
N ASP A 115 -2.92 -1.73 -15.94
CA ASP A 115 -3.19 -0.30 -15.92
C ASP A 115 -2.24 0.50 -15.01
N ASN A 116 -1.18 -0.15 -14.52
CA ASN A 116 -0.17 0.38 -13.60
C ASN A 116 -0.68 0.69 -12.18
N THR A 117 -1.90 0.33 -11.85
CA THR A 117 -2.40 0.40 -10.48
C THR A 117 -1.84 -0.71 -9.61
N MET A 118 -2.12 -0.68 -8.33
CA MET A 118 -1.53 -1.56 -7.33
C MET A 118 0.00 -1.59 -7.45
N PHE A 119 0.62 -2.73 -7.67
CA PHE A 119 2.06 -2.87 -7.87
C PHE A 119 2.49 -2.90 -9.34
N GLY A 120 1.59 -2.55 -10.27
CA GLY A 120 1.90 -2.50 -11.71
C GLY A 120 3.07 -1.57 -12.05
N ASP A 121 3.15 -0.44 -11.35
CA ASP A 121 4.23 0.55 -11.53
C ASP A 121 5.62 0.06 -11.07
N LEU A 122 5.73 -1.04 -10.33
CA LEU A 122 7.04 -1.62 -10.00
C LEU A 122 7.82 -2.04 -11.27
N SER A 123 7.12 -2.24 -12.38
CA SER A 123 7.76 -2.50 -13.68
C SER A 123 8.66 -1.34 -14.14
N LYS A 124 8.44 -0.11 -13.68
CA LYS A 124 9.27 1.07 -13.98
C LYS A 124 10.71 0.91 -13.44
N TYR A 125 10.90 0.11 -12.38
CA TYR A 125 12.22 -0.16 -11.80
C TYR A 125 13.14 -1.00 -12.69
N LYS A 126 12.64 -1.54 -13.81
CA LYS A 126 13.48 -2.11 -14.88
C LYS A 126 14.35 -1.05 -15.56
N SER A 127 13.97 0.23 -15.46
CA SER A 127 14.76 1.36 -15.94
C SER A 127 15.77 1.79 -14.85
N LYS A 128 17.06 1.77 -15.18
CA LYS A 128 18.11 2.27 -14.30
C LYS A 128 17.88 3.74 -13.92
N GLU A 129 17.45 4.57 -14.88
CA GLU A 129 17.17 5.99 -14.65
C GLU A 129 16.03 6.16 -13.61
N PHE A 130 14.96 5.39 -13.74
CA PHE A 130 13.86 5.43 -12.78
C PHE A 130 14.33 4.98 -11.40
N PHE A 131 15.07 3.88 -11.31
CA PHE A 131 15.65 3.38 -10.06
C PHE A 131 16.54 4.43 -9.37
N GLU A 132 17.40 5.12 -10.14
CA GLU A 132 18.30 6.13 -9.57
C GLU A 132 17.56 7.34 -9.01
N LYS A 133 16.42 7.71 -9.60
CA LYS A 133 15.57 8.82 -9.14
C LYS A 133 14.65 8.46 -8.00
N HIS A 134 14.20 7.20 -7.92
CA HIS A 134 13.17 6.74 -6.98
C HIS A 134 13.68 5.59 -6.11
N ARG A 135 14.79 5.79 -5.41
CA ARG A 135 15.46 4.77 -4.60
C ARG A 135 14.74 4.43 -3.29
N TYR A 136 13.79 5.25 -2.88
CA TYR A 136 13.15 5.12 -1.58
C TYR A 136 11.75 4.56 -1.72
N ILE A 137 11.46 3.57 -0.88
CA ILE A 137 10.13 3.05 -0.62
C ILE A 137 9.80 3.44 0.80
N TYR A 138 8.70 4.17 0.98
CA TYR A 138 8.22 4.56 2.29
C TYR A 138 7.22 3.52 2.77
N PHE A 139 7.46 2.99 3.96
CA PHE A 139 6.52 2.10 4.63
C PHE A 139 6.38 2.52 6.09
N ASP A 140 5.28 3.17 6.37
CA ASP A 140 4.93 3.61 7.72
C ASP A 140 4.08 2.56 8.41
N THR A 141 4.31 2.33 9.69
CA THR A 141 3.54 1.39 10.51
C THR A 141 2.95 2.07 11.73
N LEU A 142 1.97 1.43 12.37
CA LEU A 142 1.37 1.92 13.62
C LEU A 142 2.36 2.02 14.79
N VAL A 143 3.43 1.23 14.79
CA VAL A 143 4.39 1.12 15.90
C VAL A 143 5.58 2.05 15.73
N ALA A 144 5.88 2.37 14.50
CA ALA A 144 6.99 3.24 14.16
C ALA A 144 6.57 4.08 12.95
N VAL A 145 6.33 5.37 13.17
CA VAL A 145 6.50 6.35 12.11
C VAL A 145 8.00 6.41 11.86
N SER A 146 8.53 5.32 11.34
CA SER A 146 9.93 5.17 10.96
C SER A 146 10.00 5.34 9.47
N TYR A 147 10.69 6.37 9.03
CA TYR A 147 11.20 6.41 7.66
C TYR A 147 12.11 5.21 7.48
N THR A 148 11.57 4.08 7.04
CA THR A 148 12.40 2.95 6.67
C THR A 148 12.98 3.27 5.31
N HIS A 149 14.20 3.81 5.32
CA HIS A 149 15.01 3.92 4.13
C HIS A 149 15.40 2.49 3.74
N LEU A 150 14.57 1.86 2.92
CA LEU A 150 14.95 0.64 2.25
C LEU A 150 15.98 1.06 1.19
N ARG A 151 17.25 0.94 1.51
CA ARG A 151 18.26 0.83 0.48
C ARG A 151 17.96 -0.46 -0.26
N ALA A 152 17.48 -0.34 -1.50
CA ALA A 152 17.41 -1.46 -2.41
C ALA A 152 18.87 -1.91 -2.73
N HIS A 153 19.40 -2.75 -1.87
CA HIS A 153 20.56 -3.56 -2.20
C HIS A 153 20.05 -4.72 -3.03
N GLU A 154 20.36 -4.66 -4.34
CA GLU A 154 20.22 -5.77 -5.29
C GLU A 154 18.88 -6.51 -5.21
N THR A 155 17.85 -5.89 -5.77
CA THR A 155 16.62 -6.61 -6.10
C THR A 155 16.90 -7.47 -7.32
N GLU A 156 17.21 -8.75 -7.14
CA GLU A 156 16.98 -9.74 -8.17
C GLU A 156 15.46 -9.84 -8.36
N LEU A 157 14.95 -9.14 -9.38
CA LEU A 157 13.58 -9.31 -9.84
C LEU A 157 13.50 -10.67 -10.55
N HIS A 158 13.17 -11.70 -9.81
CA HIS A 158 12.69 -12.95 -10.41
C HIS A 158 11.28 -12.69 -10.93
N LEU A 159 11.17 -12.59 -12.26
CA LEU A 159 9.90 -12.57 -13.01
C LEU A 159 9.50 -14.01 -13.35
#